data_80a778d62148ca8a61529b47784beeea
#
_entry.id   80a778d62148ca8a61529b47784beeea
#
_cell.length_a   1.000
_cell.length_b   1.000
_cell.length_c   1.000
_cell.angle_alpha   90.00
_cell.angle_beta   90.00
_cell.angle_gamma   90.00
#
_symmetry.space_group_name_H-M   'P 1'
#
loop_
_entity.id
_entity.type
_entity.pdbx_description
1 polymer ?
#
loop_
_entity_poly.entity_id
_entity_poly.type
_entity_poly.pdbx_seq_one_letter_code
_entity_poly.pdbx_strand_id
1 'polypeptide(L)'
;METNRLYSLANAHGVIIDRLSVPKNKSVSVKSDGKYFVCIDKDLSGASEKVCLAHELGHCATSSFYNIYSPFDIREKHEKRADKWAITKLVPKPLFDKALKNGYDNVYSLAEYFGVTTDFMQKAVDYYLAV
;
A
#
# COMPACT_ATOMS: atom_id res chain seq x y z
N MET A 1 8.39 4.86 5.82
CA MET A 1 7.34 5.56 6.59
C MET A 1 6.80 4.66 7.67
N GLU A 2 6.66 5.17 8.85
CA GLU A 2 6.11 4.39 9.97
C GLU A 2 4.61 4.22 9.84
N THR A 3 4.09 3.09 10.34
CA THR A 3 2.65 2.78 10.27
C THR A 3 1.79 3.87 10.91
N ASN A 4 2.22 4.42 12.04
CA ASN A 4 1.50 5.49 12.71
C ASN A 4 1.36 6.76 11.85
N ARG A 5 2.33 7.03 11.00
CA ARG A 5 2.26 8.18 10.08
C ARG A 5 1.21 7.95 9.00
N LEU A 6 1.01 6.70 8.57
CA LEU A 6 -0.05 6.36 7.62
C LEU A 6 -1.42 6.60 8.24
N TYR A 7 -1.63 6.21 9.49
CA TYR A 7 -2.88 6.47 10.20
C TYR A 7 -3.13 7.98 10.35
N SER A 8 -2.08 8.73 10.69
CA SER A 8 -2.17 10.18 10.81
C SER A 8 -2.51 10.84 9.47
N LEU A 9 -1.89 10.36 8.40
CA LEU A 9 -2.17 10.84 7.04
C LEU A 9 -3.62 10.60 6.65
N ALA A 10 -4.12 9.40 6.94
CA ALA A 10 -5.52 9.04 6.68
C ALA A 10 -6.47 9.98 7.42
N ASN A 11 -6.21 10.20 8.71
CA ASN A 11 -7.03 11.08 9.52
C ASN A 11 -7.02 12.52 8.99
N ALA A 12 -5.84 13.00 8.59
CA ALA A 12 -5.70 14.36 8.03
C ALA A 12 -6.49 14.54 6.73
N HIS A 13 -6.70 13.47 5.97
CA HIS A 13 -7.45 13.50 4.70
C HIS A 13 -8.89 13.04 4.85
N GLY A 14 -9.37 12.86 6.08
CA GLY A 14 -10.76 12.50 6.34
C GLY A 14 -11.11 11.05 6.00
N VAL A 15 -10.12 10.18 5.89
CA VAL A 15 -10.35 8.75 5.66
C VAL A 15 -10.67 8.07 6.99
N ILE A 16 -11.79 7.37 7.04
CA ILE A 16 -12.24 6.64 8.23
C ILE A 16 -11.68 5.23 8.17
N ILE A 17 -10.90 4.85 9.18
CA ILE A 17 -10.28 3.53 9.25
C ILE A 17 -10.86 2.73 10.40
N ASP A 18 -11.35 1.52 10.10
CA ASP A 18 -11.84 0.58 11.09
C ASP A 18 -11.02 -0.71 11.02
N ARG A 19 -10.85 -1.32 12.18
CA ARG A 19 -10.19 -2.62 12.28
C ARG A 19 -11.23 -3.66 12.62
N LEU A 20 -11.58 -4.46 11.60
CA LEU A 20 -12.64 -5.46 11.68
C LEU A 20 -12.09 -6.80 11.19
N SER A 21 -12.92 -7.84 11.28
CA SER A 21 -12.55 -9.14 10.73
C SER A 21 -12.70 -9.13 9.21
N VAL A 22 -11.59 -9.12 8.48
CA VAL A 22 -11.53 -9.17 7.01
C VAL A 22 -10.54 -10.26 6.59
N PRO A 23 -10.82 -11.53 6.96
CA PRO A 23 -9.78 -12.57 6.86
C PRO A 23 -9.38 -12.93 5.43
N LYS A 24 -10.27 -12.77 4.46
CA LYS A 24 -10.03 -13.21 3.10
C LYS A 24 -9.12 -12.26 2.33
N ASN A 25 -9.39 -10.95 2.42
CA ASN A 25 -8.67 -9.93 1.66
C ASN A 25 -7.69 -9.12 2.51
N LYS A 26 -7.76 -9.27 3.84
CA LYS A 26 -6.95 -8.54 4.82
C LYS A 26 -7.24 -7.05 4.90
N SER A 27 -7.74 -6.44 3.83
CA SER A 27 -8.11 -5.02 3.81
C SER A 27 -9.04 -4.73 2.65
N VAL A 28 -9.80 -3.65 2.78
CA VAL A 28 -10.71 -3.17 1.73
C VAL A 28 -10.90 -1.68 1.88
N SER A 29 -11.06 -0.97 0.75
CA SER A 29 -11.39 0.44 0.74
C SER A 29 -12.67 0.68 -0.05
N VAL A 30 -13.47 1.65 0.41
CA VAL A 30 -14.77 1.98 -0.19
C VAL A 30 -14.96 3.48 -0.19
N LYS A 31 -15.56 4.01 -1.25
CA LYS A 31 -16.02 5.39 -1.30
C LYS A 31 -17.57 5.38 -1.26
N SER A 32 -18.15 6.08 -0.32
CA SER A 32 -19.60 6.16 -0.16
C SER A 32 -20.00 7.56 0.28
N ASP A 33 -20.93 8.18 -0.45
CA ASP A 33 -21.44 9.54 -0.16
C ASP A 33 -20.33 10.58 -0.02
N GLY A 34 -19.30 10.48 -0.87
CA GLY A 34 -18.16 11.39 -0.86
C GLY A 34 -17.18 11.15 0.26
N LYS A 35 -17.37 10.11 1.06
CA LYS A 35 -16.48 9.75 2.16
C LYS A 35 -15.69 8.50 1.82
N TYR A 36 -14.48 8.40 2.37
CA TYR A 36 -13.60 7.25 2.16
C TYR A 36 -13.52 6.43 3.43
N PHE A 37 -13.69 5.12 3.27
CA PHE A 37 -13.65 4.15 4.37
C PHE A 37 -12.62 3.07 4.04
N VAL A 38 -11.80 2.73 5.02
CA VAL A 38 -10.83 1.65 4.91
C VAL A 38 -11.05 0.69 6.08
N CYS A 39 -11.18 -0.59 5.77
CA CYS A 39 -11.23 -1.64 6.77
C CYS A 39 -9.95 -2.46 6.68
N ILE A 40 -9.26 -2.60 7.80
CA ILE A 40 -8.04 -3.42 7.93
C ILE A 40 -8.37 -4.61 8.82
N ASP A 41 -7.94 -5.80 8.45
CA ASP A 41 -8.16 -6.96 9.29
C ASP A 41 -7.53 -6.73 10.66
N LYS A 42 -8.30 -6.99 11.70
CA LYS A 42 -7.89 -6.71 13.08
C LYS A 42 -6.65 -7.49 13.53
N ASP A 43 -6.35 -8.61 12.87
CA ASP A 43 -5.22 -9.46 13.22
C ASP A 43 -3.93 -9.11 12.47
N LEU A 44 -3.99 -8.14 11.55
CA LEU A 44 -2.79 -7.68 10.86
C LEU A 44 -1.91 -6.85 11.80
N SER A 45 -0.60 -7.03 11.67
CA SER A 45 0.39 -6.27 12.42
C SER A 45 1.68 -6.16 11.61
N GLY A 46 2.60 -5.29 12.07
CA GLY A 46 3.92 -5.14 11.47
C GLY A 46 3.88 -4.76 9.99
N ALA A 47 4.74 -5.38 9.21
CA ALA A 47 4.90 -5.09 7.78
C ALA A 47 3.60 -5.32 6.99
N SER A 48 2.84 -6.36 7.32
CA SER A 48 1.58 -6.67 6.63
C SER A 48 0.54 -5.59 6.86
N GLU A 49 0.41 -5.09 8.08
CA GLU A 49 -0.51 -3.99 8.39
C GLU A 49 -0.12 -2.73 7.61
N LYS A 50 1.16 -2.40 7.64
CA LYS A 50 1.69 -1.22 6.95
C LYS A 50 1.43 -1.26 5.45
N VAL A 51 1.71 -2.39 4.81
CA VAL A 51 1.52 -2.56 3.37
C VAL A 51 0.03 -2.51 2.99
N CYS A 52 -0.82 -3.23 3.72
CA CYS A 52 -2.26 -3.22 3.44
C CYS A 52 -2.85 -1.83 3.63
N LEU A 53 -2.48 -1.13 4.70
CA LEU A 53 -2.96 0.22 4.95
C LEU A 53 -2.52 1.18 3.83
N ALA A 54 -1.25 1.13 3.43
CA ALA A 54 -0.74 1.98 2.36
C ALA A 54 -1.44 1.71 1.03
N HIS A 55 -1.71 0.43 0.72
CA HIS A 55 -2.43 0.05 -0.50
C HIS A 55 -3.84 0.65 -0.52
N GLU A 56 -4.59 0.49 0.58
CA GLU A 56 -5.95 1.03 0.65
C GLU A 56 -5.97 2.55 0.63
N LEU A 57 -5.02 3.19 1.31
CA LEU A 57 -4.87 4.64 1.21
C LEU A 57 -4.52 5.09 -0.21
N GLY A 58 -3.80 4.25 -0.95
CA GLY A 58 -3.52 4.49 -2.37
C GLY A 58 -4.77 4.55 -3.21
N HIS A 59 -5.73 3.66 -2.97
CA HIS A 59 -7.04 3.73 -3.63
C HIS A 59 -7.76 5.03 -3.30
N CYS A 60 -7.73 5.44 -2.05
CA CYS A 60 -8.37 6.69 -1.61
C CYS A 60 -7.68 7.91 -2.24
N ALA A 61 -6.35 7.96 -2.19
CA ALA A 61 -5.58 9.11 -2.66
C ALA A 61 -5.69 9.31 -4.18
N THR A 62 -5.82 8.22 -4.93
CA THR A 62 -5.90 8.28 -6.40
C THR A 62 -7.33 8.17 -6.91
N SER A 63 -8.32 8.05 -6.02
CA SER A 63 -9.73 7.81 -6.34
C SER A 63 -9.88 6.63 -7.31
N SER A 64 -9.11 5.57 -7.10
CA SER A 64 -9.07 4.41 -7.98
C SER A 64 -9.88 3.25 -7.40
N PHE A 65 -11.21 3.35 -7.49
CA PHE A 65 -12.15 2.36 -6.99
C PHE A 65 -12.80 1.60 -8.14
N TYR A 66 -13.09 0.34 -7.90
CA TYR A 66 -13.84 -0.49 -8.85
C TYR A 66 -14.78 -1.41 -8.06
N ASN A 67 -15.67 -2.10 -8.78
CA ASN A 67 -16.60 -3.05 -8.16
C ASN A 67 -16.46 -4.43 -8.83
N ILE A 68 -17.22 -5.42 -8.32
CA ILE A 68 -17.14 -6.79 -8.81
C ILE A 68 -17.55 -6.95 -10.29
N TYR A 69 -18.26 -5.97 -10.84
CA TYR A 69 -18.71 -5.99 -12.24
C TYR A 69 -17.76 -5.26 -13.17
N SER A 70 -16.72 -4.60 -12.64
CA SER A 70 -15.74 -3.89 -13.47
C SER A 70 -14.93 -4.89 -14.30
N PRO A 71 -14.64 -4.58 -15.58
CA PRO A 71 -13.77 -5.44 -16.39
C PRO A 71 -12.40 -5.64 -15.74
N PHE A 72 -11.77 -6.77 -16.02
CA PHE A 72 -10.48 -7.13 -15.42
C PHE A 72 -9.40 -6.07 -15.67
N ASP A 73 -9.30 -5.55 -16.89
CA ASP A 73 -8.31 -4.54 -17.23
C ASP A 73 -8.51 -3.22 -16.46
N ILE A 74 -9.75 -2.85 -16.18
CA ILE A 74 -10.08 -1.67 -15.36
C ILE A 74 -9.66 -1.91 -13.91
N ARG A 75 -9.98 -3.09 -13.35
CA ARG A 75 -9.58 -3.45 -11.98
C ARG A 75 -8.07 -3.45 -11.83
N GLU A 76 -7.36 -4.05 -12.79
CA GLU A 76 -5.91 -4.10 -12.77
C GLU A 76 -5.28 -2.70 -12.80
N LYS A 77 -5.86 -1.80 -13.58
CA LYS A 77 -5.41 -0.41 -13.68
C LYS A 77 -5.52 0.32 -12.34
N HIS A 78 -6.64 0.14 -11.63
CA HIS A 78 -6.86 0.74 -10.33
C HIS A 78 -5.93 0.14 -9.27
N GLU A 79 -5.72 -1.16 -9.31
CA GLU A 79 -4.78 -1.82 -8.40
C GLU A 79 -3.35 -1.32 -8.61
N LYS A 80 -2.93 -1.13 -9.86
CA LYS A 80 -1.60 -0.60 -10.17
C LYS A 80 -1.42 0.85 -9.68
N ARG A 81 -2.46 1.67 -9.77
CA ARG A 81 -2.42 3.04 -9.24
C ARG A 81 -2.24 3.05 -7.73
N ALA A 82 -2.98 2.20 -7.03
CA ALA A 82 -2.87 2.09 -5.58
C ALA A 82 -1.48 1.57 -5.19
N ASP A 83 -0.97 0.56 -5.88
CA ASP A 83 0.37 0.02 -5.64
C ASP A 83 1.45 1.08 -5.87
N LYS A 84 1.36 1.83 -6.96
CA LYS A 84 2.32 2.91 -7.26
C LYS A 84 2.33 3.96 -6.15
N TRP A 85 1.17 4.37 -5.69
CA TRP A 85 1.08 5.32 -4.57
C TRP A 85 1.75 4.76 -3.32
N ALA A 86 1.43 3.50 -2.98
CA ALA A 86 2.00 2.85 -1.81
C ALA A 86 3.52 2.69 -1.92
N ILE A 87 4.01 2.28 -3.09
CA ILE A 87 5.45 2.13 -3.35
C ILE A 87 6.17 3.45 -3.14
N THR A 88 5.67 4.54 -3.72
CA THR A 88 6.33 5.84 -3.60
C THR A 88 6.31 6.38 -2.17
N LYS A 89 5.34 5.98 -1.36
CA LYS A 89 5.26 6.37 0.05
C LYS A 89 6.13 5.50 0.96
N LEU A 90 6.08 4.19 0.79
CA LEU A 90 6.79 3.25 1.67
C LEU A 90 8.25 3.04 1.25
N VAL A 91 8.53 3.12 -0.04
CA VAL A 91 9.88 2.91 -0.61
C VAL A 91 10.19 4.08 -1.55
N PRO A 92 10.41 5.29 -1.01
CA PRO A 92 10.73 6.45 -1.86
C PRO A 92 11.99 6.18 -2.70
N LYS A 93 11.97 6.59 -3.97
CA LYS A 93 13.06 6.33 -4.92
C LYS A 93 14.43 6.76 -4.41
N PRO A 94 14.61 7.97 -3.83
CA PRO A 94 15.92 8.37 -3.32
C PRO A 94 16.44 7.45 -2.22
N LEU A 95 15.56 6.97 -1.34
CA LEU A 95 15.93 6.03 -0.27
C LEU A 95 16.23 4.64 -0.84
N PHE A 96 15.49 4.22 -1.87
CA PHE A 96 15.74 2.98 -2.57
C PHE A 96 17.13 2.98 -3.20
N ASP A 97 17.48 4.05 -3.92
CA ASP A 97 18.80 4.19 -4.55
C ASP A 97 19.90 4.19 -3.50
N LYS A 98 19.70 4.87 -2.38
CA LYS A 98 20.65 4.92 -1.28
C LYS A 98 20.86 3.53 -0.66
N ALA A 99 19.79 2.78 -0.47
CA ALA A 99 19.88 1.43 0.09
C ALA A 99 20.69 0.52 -0.83
N LEU A 100 20.46 0.59 -2.15
CA LEU A 100 21.25 -0.18 -3.11
C LEU A 100 22.74 0.17 -3.03
N LYS A 101 23.07 1.45 -2.91
CA LYS A 101 24.47 1.90 -2.77
C LYS A 101 25.10 1.39 -1.48
N ASN A 102 24.31 1.20 -0.43
CA ASN A 102 24.79 0.73 0.87
C ASN A 102 24.82 -0.80 0.99
N GLY A 103 24.63 -1.51 -0.13
CA GLY A 103 24.79 -2.96 -0.16
C GLY A 103 23.53 -3.79 0.07
N TYR A 104 22.37 -3.17 0.18
CA TYR A 104 21.11 -3.89 0.26
C TYR A 104 20.71 -4.32 -1.15
N ASP A 105 21.16 -5.47 -1.58
CA ASP A 105 21.16 -5.88 -2.99
C ASP A 105 20.18 -7.03 -3.31
N ASN A 106 19.34 -7.42 -2.35
CA ASN A 106 18.33 -8.45 -2.59
C ASN A 106 17.00 -8.05 -1.96
N VAL A 107 15.92 -8.70 -2.45
CA VAL A 107 14.56 -8.33 -2.03
C VAL A 107 14.35 -8.51 -0.54
N TYR A 108 14.96 -9.52 0.08
CA TYR A 108 14.77 -9.80 1.51
C TYR A 108 15.41 -8.72 2.38
N SER A 109 16.64 -8.33 2.08
CA SER A 109 17.32 -7.27 2.84
C SER A 109 16.66 -5.91 2.64
N LEU A 110 16.18 -5.63 1.43
CA LEU A 110 15.44 -4.39 1.15
C LEU A 110 14.10 -4.36 1.87
N ALA A 111 13.38 -5.49 1.88
CA ALA A 111 12.11 -5.57 2.60
C ALA A 111 12.30 -5.31 4.09
N GLU A 112 13.32 -5.88 4.68
CA GLU A 112 13.64 -5.66 6.10
C GLU A 112 14.02 -4.20 6.35
N TYR A 113 14.84 -3.63 5.48
CA TYR A 113 15.27 -2.23 5.61
C TYR A 113 14.08 -1.27 5.60
N PHE A 114 13.12 -1.46 4.70
CA PHE A 114 11.96 -0.59 4.58
C PHE A 114 10.79 -1.00 5.48
N GLY A 115 10.88 -2.14 6.15
CA GLY A 115 9.82 -2.61 7.04
C GLY A 115 8.56 -3.00 6.29
N VAL A 116 8.69 -3.58 5.10
CA VAL A 116 7.58 -4.02 4.26
C VAL A 116 7.67 -5.52 4.01
N THR A 117 6.62 -6.10 3.44
CA THR A 117 6.63 -7.52 3.08
C THR A 117 7.54 -7.75 1.87
N THR A 118 8.05 -8.99 1.72
CA THR A 118 8.88 -9.34 0.57
C THR A 118 8.12 -9.23 -0.74
N ASP A 119 6.83 -9.61 -0.75
CA ASP A 119 5.99 -9.48 -1.95
C ASP A 119 5.84 -8.03 -2.38
N PHE A 120 5.62 -7.13 -1.42
CA PHE A 120 5.52 -5.70 -1.70
C PHE A 120 6.85 -5.15 -2.20
N MET A 121 7.96 -5.56 -1.56
CA MET A 121 9.29 -5.11 -1.97
C MET A 121 9.60 -5.55 -3.40
N GLN A 122 9.19 -6.76 -3.78
CA GLN A 122 9.37 -7.24 -5.14
C GLN A 122 8.63 -6.34 -6.14
N LYS A 123 7.40 -5.94 -5.81
CA LYS A 123 6.66 -4.98 -6.65
C LYS A 123 7.40 -3.66 -6.77
N ALA A 124 7.96 -3.17 -5.68
CA ALA A 124 8.73 -1.92 -5.70
C ALA A 124 9.99 -2.02 -6.57
N VAL A 125 10.72 -3.13 -6.44
CA VAL A 125 11.90 -3.39 -7.27
C VAL A 125 11.52 -3.44 -8.75
N ASP A 126 10.47 -4.18 -9.09
CA ASP A 126 9.98 -4.28 -10.46
C ASP A 126 9.58 -2.93 -11.02
N TYR A 127 8.92 -2.12 -10.19
CA TYR A 127 8.48 -0.79 -10.57
C TYR A 127 9.66 0.15 -10.86
N TYR A 128 10.66 0.17 -9.98
CA TYR A 128 11.79 1.09 -10.12
C TYR A 128 12.83 0.62 -11.15
N LEU A 129 12.97 -0.67 -11.34
CA LEU A 129 13.97 -1.25 -12.24
C LEU A 129 13.35 -1.78 -13.53
N ALA A 130 12.10 -1.48 -13.80
CA ALA A 130 11.43 -1.87 -15.05
C ALA A 130 12.15 -1.26 -16.24
N VAL A 131 12.33 -2.05 -17.28
CA VAL A 131 13.01 -1.67 -18.50
C VAL A 131 12.00 -1.64 -19.65
#